data_b7d2abafeb57690d4d627bf471595107
#
_entry.id   b7d2abafeb57690d4d627bf471595107
#
_cell.length_a   1.000
_cell.length_b   1.000
_cell.length_c   1.000
_cell.angle_alpha   90.00
_cell.angle_beta   90.00
_cell.angle_gamma   90.00
#
_symmetry.space_group_name_H-M   'P 1'
#
loop_
_entity.id
_entity.type
_entity.pdbx_description
1 polymer ?
#
loop_
_entity_poly.entity_id
_entity_poly.type
_entity_poly.pdbx_seq_one_letter_code
_entity_poly.pdbx_strand_id
1 'polypeptide(L)'
;MLLALVLTATTVIGQPAPEWPGLRWVQGGPLSLSGLRGKVVLVRFFTDPACPYCSATAPALNELHEELGPDGLVVVGFYTPKPSPRPTTVERVRRVAQRYGFRFPVAVDDEWRALRRLWLDRENSGWTSASLVIDRRGVVRHVHPGGVFAKDSPDPQARRDYEDMRAAVEALLAEKEAPR
;
A
#
# COMPACT_ATOMS: atom_id res chain seq x y z
N MET A 1 4.52 -38.49 24.40
CA MET A 1 3.62 -37.84 23.41
C MET A 1 4.16 -36.42 23.20
N LEU A 2 4.96 -36.21 22.14
CA LEU A 2 5.47 -34.88 21.79
C LEU A 2 4.37 -34.14 21.05
N LEU A 3 3.88 -33.05 21.65
CA LEU A 3 2.99 -32.11 20.98
C LEU A 3 3.85 -31.26 20.01
N ALA A 4 3.76 -31.53 18.72
CA ALA A 4 4.40 -30.72 17.71
C ALA A 4 3.67 -29.35 17.66
N LEU A 5 4.34 -28.31 18.14
CA LEU A 5 3.88 -26.93 18.00
C LEU A 5 4.03 -26.57 16.52
N VAL A 6 2.94 -26.63 15.76
CA VAL A 6 2.90 -26.11 14.39
C VAL A 6 2.93 -24.59 14.48
N LEU A 7 4.13 -23.99 14.30
CA LEU A 7 4.22 -22.55 14.03
C LEU A 7 3.59 -22.30 12.66
N THR A 8 2.32 -21.91 12.65
CA THR A 8 1.70 -21.33 11.46
C THR A 8 2.35 -19.97 11.24
N ALA A 9 3.12 -19.81 10.16
CA ALA A 9 3.54 -18.50 9.69
C ALA A 9 2.26 -17.68 9.47
N THR A 10 2.03 -16.67 10.32
CA THR A 10 0.86 -15.80 10.22
C THR A 10 1.09 -14.81 9.09
N THR A 11 0.55 -15.11 7.91
CA THR A 11 0.48 -14.12 6.82
C THR A 11 -0.40 -12.94 7.21
N VAL A 12 -0.08 -11.73 6.76
CA VAL A 12 -0.92 -10.53 6.97
C VAL A 12 -2.27 -10.65 6.24
N ILE A 13 -2.36 -11.48 5.21
CA ILE A 13 -3.62 -11.70 4.46
C ILE A 13 -4.65 -12.37 5.38
N GLY A 14 -5.87 -11.82 5.37
CA GLY A 14 -6.97 -12.25 6.24
C GLY A 14 -6.94 -11.63 7.65
N GLN A 15 -5.90 -10.86 7.99
CA GLN A 15 -5.78 -10.21 9.29
C GLN A 15 -6.26 -8.75 9.25
N PRO A 16 -6.81 -8.21 10.34
CA PRO A 16 -7.09 -6.79 10.44
C PRO A 16 -5.83 -5.96 10.23
N ALA A 17 -5.93 -4.95 9.37
CA ALA A 17 -4.88 -3.97 9.19
C ALA A 17 -4.85 -3.02 10.40
N PRO A 18 -3.68 -2.77 11.01
CA PRO A 18 -3.55 -1.80 12.10
C PRO A 18 -3.67 -0.37 11.60
N GLU A 19 -4.07 0.55 12.50
CA GLU A 19 -4.06 1.99 12.25
C GLU A 19 -2.63 2.52 12.03
N TRP A 20 -2.55 3.66 11.34
CA TRP A 20 -1.31 4.41 11.08
C TRP A 20 -1.32 5.82 11.73
N PRO A 21 -1.36 5.91 13.06
CA PRO A 21 -1.46 7.20 13.73
C PRO A 21 -0.19 8.05 13.57
N GLY A 22 -0.36 9.37 13.64
CA GLY A 22 0.75 10.32 13.76
C GLY A 22 1.55 10.56 12.47
N LEU A 23 1.05 10.17 11.31
CA LEU A 23 1.68 10.47 10.02
C LEU A 23 1.48 11.94 9.64
N ARG A 24 2.51 12.55 9.06
CA ARG A 24 2.44 13.90 8.52
C ARG A 24 2.01 13.85 7.06
N TRP A 25 0.86 14.45 6.76
CA TRP A 25 0.26 14.41 5.43
C TRP A 25 0.85 15.48 4.52
N VAL A 26 1.12 15.07 3.29
CA VAL A 26 1.66 15.91 2.21
C VAL A 26 0.54 16.48 1.36
N GLN A 27 -0.45 15.62 1.07
CA GLN A 27 -1.66 15.93 0.31
C GLN A 27 -2.78 14.94 0.64
N GLY A 28 -4.04 15.33 0.43
CA GLY A 28 -5.21 14.45 0.51
C GLY A 28 -5.55 13.88 1.88
N GLY A 29 -4.98 14.42 2.97
CA GLY A 29 -5.21 13.96 4.34
C GLY A 29 -5.55 15.08 5.31
N PRO A 30 -5.69 14.78 6.63
CA PRO A 30 -5.35 13.50 7.27
C PRO A 30 -6.40 12.40 7.06
N LEU A 31 -5.93 11.15 6.93
CA LEU A 31 -6.76 9.96 6.83
C LEU A 31 -6.39 8.96 7.93
N SER A 32 -7.39 8.25 8.43
CA SER A 32 -7.24 7.08 9.31
C SER A 32 -7.89 5.86 8.66
N LEU A 33 -7.42 4.66 8.97
CA LEU A 33 -8.03 3.45 8.43
C LEU A 33 -9.47 3.28 8.93
N SER A 34 -9.73 3.66 10.18
CA SER A 34 -11.09 3.68 10.73
C SER A 34 -12.03 4.65 9.99
N GLY A 35 -11.52 5.82 9.57
CA GLY A 35 -12.25 6.79 8.75
C GLY A 35 -12.51 6.33 7.31
N LEU A 36 -11.78 5.31 6.86
CA LEU A 36 -11.92 4.72 5.52
C LEU A 36 -12.79 3.44 5.50
N ARG A 37 -13.49 3.11 6.59
CA ARG A 37 -14.45 2.00 6.60
C ARG A 37 -15.50 2.19 5.51
N GLY A 38 -15.86 1.10 4.83
CA GLY A 38 -16.73 1.13 3.64
C GLY A 38 -15.99 1.42 2.32
N LYS A 39 -14.69 1.73 2.37
CA LYS A 39 -13.83 1.88 1.19
C LYS A 39 -12.85 0.72 1.05
N VAL A 40 -12.48 0.39 -0.18
CA VAL A 40 -11.32 -0.45 -0.47
C VAL A 40 -10.09 0.45 -0.45
N VAL A 41 -9.03 0.04 0.25
CA VAL A 41 -7.82 0.87 0.41
C VAL A 41 -6.62 0.16 -0.19
N LEU A 42 -5.92 0.80 -1.12
CA LEU A 42 -4.63 0.36 -1.64
C LEU A 42 -3.53 1.20 -1.01
N VAL A 43 -2.78 0.61 -0.10
CA VAL A 43 -1.59 1.23 0.49
C VAL A 43 -0.36 0.91 -0.35
N ARG A 44 0.47 1.91 -0.66
CA ARG A 44 1.80 1.73 -1.27
C ARG A 44 2.87 2.40 -0.43
N PHE A 45 3.87 1.64 -0.03
CA PHE A 45 5.12 2.18 0.52
C PHE A 45 6.09 2.53 -0.61
N PHE A 46 6.60 3.75 -0.64
CA PHE A 46 7.47 4.25 -1.70
C PHE A 46 8.60 5.12 -1.14
N THR A 47 9.60 5.41 -1.96
CA THR A 47 10.75 6.24 -1.61
C THR A 47 11.12 7.22 -2.74
N ASP A 48 12.32 7.77 -2.72
CA ASP A 48 12.84 8.71 -3.71
C ASP A 48 12.80 8.16 -5.15
N PRO A 49 12.72 9.03 -6.18
CA PRO A 49 12.68 8.64 -7.60
C PRO A 49 13.92 7.89 -8.12
N ALA A 50 15.01 7.85 -7.35
CA ALA A 50 16.15 6.98 -7.66
C ALA A 50 15.83 5.49 -7.50
N CYS A 51 14.69 5.12 -6.87
CA CYS A 51 14.20 3.76 -6.80
C CYS A 51 13.49 3.38 -8.11
N PRO A 52 14.07 2.49 -8.94
CA PRO A 52 13.48 2.12 -10.22
C PRO A 52 12.12 1.42 -10.07
N TYR A 53 11.94 0.63 -9.02
CA TYR A 53 10.69 -0.07 -8.74
C TYR A 53 9.54 0.90 -8.42
N CYS A 54 9.84 1.98 -7.66
CA CYS A 54 8.83 2.98 -7.33
C CYS A 54 8.44 3.81 -8.57
N SER A 55 9.44 4.19 -9.39
CA SER A 55 9.21 4.96 -10.62
C SER A 55 8.40 4.18 -11.64
N ALA A 56 8.70 2.88 -11.82
CA ALA A 56 7.99 2.02 -12.76
C ALA A 56 6.54 1.71 -12.33
N THR A 57 6.26 1.70 -11.01
CA THR A 57 4.91 1.42 -10.48
C THR A 57 4.03 2.68 -10.41
N ALA A 58 4.61 3.87 -10.39
CA ALA A 58 3.87 5.12 -10.19
C ALA A 58 2.71 5.34 -11.20
N PRO A 59 2.87 5.08 -12.51
CA PRO A 59 1.76 5.21 -13.46
C PRO A 59 0.57 4.30 -13.14
N ALA A 60 0.85 3.05 -12.76
CA ALA A 60 -0.20 2.08 -12.41
C ALA A 60 -1.01 2.50 -11.18
N LEU A 61 -0.36 3.11 -10.17
CA LEU A 61 -1.05 3.64 -9.00
C LEU A 61 -1.96 4.82 -9.34
N ASN A 62 -1.52 5.71 -10.24
CA ASN A 62 -2.33 6.82 -10.71
C ASN A 62 -3.53 6.32 -11.53
N GLU A 63 -3.33 5.35 -12.43
CA GLU A 63 -4.40 4.73 -13.23
C GLU A 63 -5.46 4.11 -12.33
N LEU A 64 -5.05 3.25 -11.37
CA LEU A 64 -5.99 2.63 -10.43
C LEU A 64 -6.76 3.67 -9.60
N HIS A 65 -6.09 4.75 -9.15
CA HIS A 65 -6.74 5.82 -8.42
C HIS A 65 -7.80 6.55 -9.25
N GLU A 66 -7.49 6.85 -10.52
CA GLU A 66 -8.39 7.59 -11.40
C GLU A 66 -9.57 6.76 -11.87
N GLU A 67 -9.32 5.53 -12.26
CA GLU A 67 -10.35 4.65 -12.81
C GLU A 67 -11.26 4.08 -11.74
N LEU A 68 -10.71 3.62 -10.60
CA LEU A 68 -11.48 2.90 -9.57
C LEU A 68 -11.81 3.76 -8.33
N GLY A 69 -11.27 4.98 -8.24
CA GLY A 69 -11.61 5.94 -7.19
C GLY A 69 -13.11 6.26 -7.11
N PRO A 70 -13.80 6.54 -8.23
CA PRO A 70 -15.26 6.75 -8.25
C PRO A 70 -16.06 5.57 -7.68
N ASP A 71 -15.56 4.33 -7.85
CA ASP A 71 -16.21 3.09 -7.38
C ASP A 71 -15.90 2.78 -5.90
N GLY A 72 -15.05 3.60 -5.26
CA GLY A 72 -14.78 3.49 -3.83
C GLY A 72 -13.38 2.98 -3.47
N LEU A 73 -12.42 2.96 -4.40
CA LEU A 73 -11.01 2.75 -4.09
C LEU A 73 -10.40 4.04 -3.53
N VAL A 74 -9.63 3.90 -2.45
CA VAL A 74 -8.74 4.95 -1.94
C VAL A 74 -7.30 4.46 -2.02
N VAL A 75 -6.50 5.05 -2.92
CA VAL A 75 -5.06 4.81 -2.96
C VAL A 75 -4.39 5.72 -1.95
N VAL A 76 -3.44 5.20 -1.15
CA VAL A 76 -2.68 5.95 -0.16
C VAL A 76 -1.20 5.62 -0.29
N GLY A 77 -0.37 6.63 -0.45
CA GLY A 77 1.08 6.49 -0.52
C GLY A 77 1.76 6.86 0.79
N PHE A 78 2.61 5.98 1.32
CA PHE A 78 3.47 6.29 2.46
C PHE A 78 4.92 6.38 2.03
N TYR A 79 5.48 7.59 2.13
CA TYR A 79 6.89 7.81 1.84
C TYR A 79 7.74 7.26 2.99
N THR A 80 8.60 6.31 2.66
CA THR A 80 9.55 5.68 3.58
C THR A 80 10.98 5.93 3.08
N PRO A 81 11.81 6.69 3.79
CA PRO A 81 13.20 6.92 3.38
C PRO A 81 13.98 5.60 3.38
N LYS A 82 14.92 5.45 2.46
CA LYS A 82 15.79 4.28 2.36
C LYS A 82 17.26 4.69 2.42
N PRO A 83 18.16 3.79 2.89
CA PRO A 83 17.94 2.39 3.29
C PRO A 83 17.39 2.20 4.72
N SER A 84 17.24 3.27 5.49
CA SER A 84 16.82 3.24 6.90
C SER A 84 15.93 4.43 7.24
N PRO A 85 15.18 4.37 8.38
CA PRO A 85 14.47 5.52 8.93
C PRO A 85 15.40 6.73 9.08
N ARG A 86 14.93 7.90 8.65
CA ARG A 86 15.63 9.18 8.84
C ARG A 86 14.66 10.33 8.69
N PRO A 87 14.84 11.44 9.45
CA PRO A 87 13.98 12.61 9.35
C PRO A 87 13.85 13.12 7.92
N THR A 88 12.63 13.41 7.52
CA THR A 88 12.32 13.91 6.17
C THR A 88 11.26 15.01 6.25
N THR A 89 11.40 16.08 5.49
CA THR A 89 10.42 17.18 5.50
C THR A 89 9.23 16.89 4.58
N VAL A 90 8.07 17.45 4.92
CA VAL A 90 6.86 17.37 4.09
C VAL A 90 7.12 17.97 2.69
N GLU A 91 7.87 19.08 2.61
CA GLU A 91 8.20 19.76 1.35
C GLU A 91 9.07 18.88 0.43
N ARG A 92 10.02 18.12 1.00
CA ARG A 92 10.79 17.14 0.24
C ARG A 92 9.87 16.07 -0.36
N VAL A 93 9.01 15.49 0.46
CA VAL A 93 8.12 14.42 0.02
C VAL A 93 7.07 14.93 -0.97
N ARG A 94 6.62 16.19 -0.83
CA ARG A 94 5.75 16.84 -1.82
C ARG A 94 6.41 16.89 -3.20
N ARG A 95 7.69 17.29 -3.29
CA ARG A 95 8.43 17.26 -4.56
C ARG A 95 8.57 15.86 -5.13
N VAL A 96 8.77 14.85 -4.27
CA VAL A 96 8.81 13.45 -4.70
C VAL A 96 7.46 13.00 -5.26
N ALA A 97 6.35 13.26 -4.55
CA ALA A 97 5.01 12.94 -5.01
C ALA A 97 4.67 13.61 -6.36
N GLN A 98 5.06 14.89 -6.51
CA GLN A 98 4.91 15.62 -7.78
C GLN A 98 5.71 14.98 -8.94
N ARG A 99 6.93 14.51 -8.68
CA ARG A 99 7.75 13.82 -9.69
C ARG A 99 7.15 12.50 -10.14
N TYR A 100 6.46 11.78 -9.25
CA TYR A 100 5.70 10.58 -9.58
C TYR A 100 4.32 10.89 -10.20
N GLY A 101 3.92 12.15 -10.22
CA GLY A 101 2.59 12.56 -10.67
C GLY A 101 1.47 12.05 -9.77
N PHE A 102 1.74 11.79 -8.48
CA PHE A 102 0.74 11.25 -7.56
C PHE A 102 -0.39 12.25 -7.31
N ARG A 103 -1.64 11.82 -7.58
CA ARG A 103 -2.87 12.59 -7.37
C ARG A 103 -3.70 12.10 -6.19
N PHE A 104 -3.28 11.03 -5.56
CA PHE A 104 -3.89 10.42 -4.39
C PHE A 104 -3.24 10.90 -3.07
N PRO A 105 -3.85 10.61 -1.91
CA PRO A 105 -3.31 10.94 -0.59
C PRO A 105 -1.89 10.41 -0.35
N VAL A 106 -1.03 11.26 0.18
CA VAL A 106 0.38 10.94 0.49
C VAL A 106 0.74 11.42 1.89
N ALA A 107 1.40 10.56 2.66
CA ALA A 107 1.93 10.88 3.97
C ALA A 107 3.41 10.48 4.12
N VAL A 108 4.06 11.07 5.12
CA VAL A 108 5.46 10.81 5.48
C VAL A 108 5.50 9.80 6.62
N ASP A 109 6.14 8.66 6.37
CA ASP A 109 6.44 7.60 7.36
C ASP A 109 7.97 7.46 7.52
N ASP A 110 8.61 8.54 7.92
CA ASP A 110 10.08 8.63 7.98
C ASP A 110 10.72 7.84 9.13
N GLU A 111 9.92 7.42 10.10
CA GLU A 111 10.31 6.50 11.17
C GLU A 111 9.90 5.04 10.90
N TRP A 112 9.31 4.76 9.74
CA TRP A 112 8.80 3.44 9.33
C TRP A 112 7.74 2.84 10.27
N ARG A 113 6.98 3.68 10.99
CA ARG A 113 5.95 3.19 11.94
C ARG A 113 4.82 2.46 11.23
N ALA A 114 4.28 3.06 10.15
CA ALA A 114 3.25 2.42 9.35
C ALA A 114 3.80 1.20 8.59
N LEU A 115 4.99 1.32 7.99
CA LEU A 115 5.64 0.22 7.29
C LEU A 115 5.86 -1.00 8.19
N ARG A 116 6.37 -0.81 9.40
CA ARG A 116 6.57 -1.89 10.37
C ARG A 116 5.25 -2.53 10.78
N ARG A 117 4.29 -1.72 11.21
CA ARG A 117 3.00 -2.21 11.72
C ARG A 117 2.18 -2.95 10.66
N LEU A 118 2.16 -2.45 9.43
CA LEU A 118 1.39 -3.05 8.34
C LEU A 118 2.10 -4.23 7.68
N TRP A 119 3.42 -4.23 7.65
CA TRP A 119 4.18 -5.16 6.82
C TRP A 119 5.38 -5.82 7.52
N LEU A 120 6.47 -5.08 7.82
CA LEU A 120 7.76 -5.70 8.17
C LEU A 120 7.71 -6.58 9.41
N ASP A 121 7.06 -6.12 10.49
CA ASP A 121 7.00 -6.85 11.76
C ASP A 121 6.01 -8.03 11.71
N ARG A 122 5.23 -8.14 10.65
CA ARG A 122 4.19 -9.17 10.49
C ARG A 122 4.58 -10.29 9.52
N GLU A 123 5.45 -10.01 8.55
CA GLU A 123 5.83 -10.96 7.50
C GLU A 123 7.31 -11.34 7.54
N ASN A 124 8.07 -10.81 8.49
CA ASN A 124 9.53 -10.98 8.54
C ASN A 124 10.19 -10.71 7.17
N SER A 125 9.70 -9.69 6.46
CA SER A 125 10.11 -9.35 5.10
C SER A 125 11.21 -8.29 5.10
N GLY A 126 12.20 -8.44 4.23
CA GLY A 126 13.19 -7.41 3.94
C GLY A 126 12.75 -6.39 2.89
N TRP A 127 11.62 -6.60 2.22
CA TRP A 127 11.12 -5.72 1.17
C TRP A 127 10.32 -4.54 1.75
N THR A 128 10.71 -3.33 1.40
CA THR A 128 10.14 -2.09 1.95
C THR A 128 9.26 -1.31 0.94
N SER A 129 9.06 -1.84 -0.27
CA SER A 129 8.19 -1.24 -1.29
C SER A 129 6.92 -2.07 -1.50
N ALA A 130 6.36 -2.58 -0.41
CA ALA A 130 5.15 -3.39 -0.46
C ALA A 130 3.90 -2.56 -0.82
N SER A 131 2.90 -3.25 -1.39
CA SER A 131 1.54 -2.74 -1.53
C SER A 131 0.57 -3.69 -0.86
N LEU A 132 -0.43 -3.15 -0.17
CA LEU A 132 -1.47 -3.93 0.50
C LEU A 132 -2.85 -3.45 0.06
N VAL A 133 -3.73 -4.39 -0.27
CA VAL A 133 -5.15 -4.08 -0.50
C VAL A 133 -5.94 -4.49 0.74
N ILE A 134 -6.69 -3.53 1.26
CA ILE A 134 -7.48 -3.66 2.50
C ILE A 134 -8.95 -3.50 2.13
N ASP A 135 -9.79 -4.42 2.59
CA ASP A 135 -11.22 -4.41 2.29
C ASP A 135 -12.00 -3.35 3.09
N ARG A 136 -13.29 -3.20 2.79
CA ARG A 136 -14.21 -2.25 3.44
C ARG A 136 -14.30 -2.42 4.96
N ARG A 137 -13.97 -3.62 5.48
CA ARG A 137 -13.95 -3.95 6.91
C ARG A 137 -12.58 -3.74 7.55
N GLY A 138 -11.58 -3.32 6.76
CA GLY A 138 -10.22 -3.08 7.22
C GLY A 138 -9.38 -4.35 7.37
N VAL A 139 -9.70 -5.41 6.62
CA VAL A 139 -8.93 -6.65 6.58
C VAL A 139 -8.02 -6.65 5.36
N VAL A 140 -6.76 -7.05 5.50
CA VAL A 140 -5.84 -7.21 4.38
C VAL A 140 -6.26 -8.39 3.52
N ARG A 141 -6.48 -8.17 2.23
CA ARG A 141 -6.98 -9.19 1.29
C ARG A 141 -5.99 -9.56 0.20
N HIS A 142 -5.07 -8.66 -0.13
CA HIS A 142 -4.04 -8.90 -1.13
C HIS A 142 -2.76 -8.17 -0.75
N VAL A 143 -1.61 -8.74 -1.13
CA VAL A 143 -0.28 -8.16 -0.92
C VAL A 143 0.58 -8.35 -2.15
N HIS A 144 1.19 -7.26 -2.61
CA HIS A 144 2.33 -7.30 -3.51
C HIS A 144 3.58 -6.99 -2.68
N PRO A 145 4.46 -7.95 -2.43
CA PRO A 145 5.51 -7.83 -1.40
C PRO A 145 6.64 -6.86 -1.76
N GLY A 146 6.77 -6.52 -3.04
CA GLY A 146 7.78 -5.60 -3.55
C GLY A 146 8.03 -5.80 -5.04
N GLY A 147 8.90 -4.98 -5.64
CA GLY A 147 9.11 -5.02 -7.08
C GLY A 147 8.20 -4.05 -7.85
N VAL A 148 7.91 -4.37 -9.09
CA VAL A 148 7.12 -3.55 -10.03
C VAL A 148 5.82 -4.26 -10.34
N PHE A 149 4.72 -3.53 -10.34
CA PHE A 149 3.51 -3.88 -11.07
C PHE A 149 3.18 -2.72 -12.03
N ALA A 150 3.06 -3.03 -13.32
CA ALA A 150 2.84 -2.02 -14.35
C ALA A 150 2.25 -2.66 -15.61
N LYS A 151 1.16 -2.07 -16.13
CA LYS A 151 0.41 -2.55 -17.30
C LYS A 151 1.26 -2.67 -18.56
N ASP A 152 2.05 -1.64 -18.83
CA ASP A 152 2.85 -1.52 -20.04
C ASP A 152 4.33 -1.89 -19.83
N SER A 153 4.63 -2.69 -18.80
CA SER A 153 6.01 -3.14 -18.54
C SER A 153 6.50 -4.10 -19.62
N PRO A 154 7.76 -4.01 -20.05
CA PRO A 154 8.37 -5.05 -20.89
C PRO A 154 8.51 -6.39 -20.13
N ASP A 155 8.55 -6.36 -18.80
CA ASP A 155 8.61 -7.54 -17.95
C ASP A 155 7.22 -8.20 -17.84
N PRO A 156 7.08 -9.47 -18.32
CA PRO A 156 5.80 -10.20 -18.20
C PRO A 156 5.33 -10.38 -16.74
N GLN A 157 6.27 -10.49 -15.77
CA GLN A 157 5.88 -10.64 -14.38
C GLN A 157 5.25 -9.34 -13.86
N ALA A 158 5.84 -8.19 -14.15
CA ALA A 158 5.27 -6.90 -13.74
C ALA A 158 3.88 -6.63 -14.33
N ARG A 159 3.59 -7.15 -15.53
CA ARG A 159 2.23 -7.09 -16.13
C ARG A 159 1.26 -7.98 -15.39
N ARG A 160 1.65 -9.23 -15.10
CA ARG A 160 0.80 -10.15 -14.30
C ARG A 160 0.52 -9.58 -12.92
N ASP A 161 1.54 -9.04 -12.26
CA ASP A 161 1.40 -8.43 -10.93
C ASP A 161 0.44 -7.22 -10.96
N TYR A 162 0.41 -6.47 -12.08
CA TYR A 162 -0.59 -5.41 -12.27
C TYR A 162 -2.01 -5.98 -12.45
N GLU A 163 -2.16 -7.01 -13.27
CA GLU A 163 -3.45 -7.67 -13.49
C GLU A 163 -4.00 -8.28 -12.20
N ASP A 164 -3.16 -8.95 -11.42
CA ASP A 164 -3.52 -9.53 -10.11
C ASP A 164 -3.91 -8.45 -9.09
N MET A 165 -3.16 -7.34 -9.04
CA MET A 165 -3.47 -6.20 -8.18
C MET A 165 -4.82 -5.58 -8.55
N ARG A 166 -5.05 -5.34 -9.85
CA ARG A 166 -6.29 -4.78 -10.37
C ARG A 166 -7.48 -5.70 -10.08
N ALA A 167 -7.35 -6.98 -10.40
CA ALA A 167 -8.39 -7.99 -10.16
C ALA A 167 -8.75 -8.09 -8.67
N ALA A 168 -7.75 -8.05 -7.78
CA ALA A 168 -7.99 -8.06 -6.33
C ALA A 168 -8.79 -6.82 -5.88
N VAL A 169 -8.47 -5.63 -6.38
CA VAL A 169 -9.22 -4.40 -6.08
C VAL A 169 -10.64 -4.48 -6.62
N GLU A 170 -10.83 -4.84 -7.89
CA GLU A 170 -12.14 -4.92 -8.54
C GLU A 170 -13.06 -5.95 -7.85
N ALA A 171 -12.53 -7.11 -7.46
CA ALA A 171 -13.27 -8.11 -6.71
C ALA A 171 -13.80 -7.56 -5.39
N LEU A 172 -12.97 -6.82 -4.64
CA LEU A 172 -13.36 -6.21 -3.37
C LEU A 172 -14.36 -5.05 -3.56
N LEU A 173 -14.25 -4.30 -4.65
CA LEU A 173 -15.22 -3.26 -5.00
C LEU A 173 -16.59 -3.86 -5.36
N ALA A 174 -16.60 -5.04 -5.98
CA ALA A 174 -17.84 -5.76 -6.33
C ALA A 174 -18.49 -6.49 -5.15
N GLU A 175 -17.75 -6.75 -4.05
CA GLU A 175 -18.33 -7.34 -2.83
C GLU A 175 -19.45 -6.45 -2.29
N LYS A 176 -20.65 -6.98 -2.13
CA LYS A 176 -21.76 -6.26 -1.48
C LYS A 176 -21.41 -6.01 -0.01
N GLU A 177 -21.70 -4.80 0.48
CA GLU A 177 -21.61 -4.56 1.92
C GLU A 177 -22.52 -5.57 2.64
N ALA A 178 -21.93 -6.32 3.59
CA ALA A 178 -22.75 -7.13 4.48
C ALA A 178 -23.68 -6.17 5.25
N PRO A 179 -24.97 -6.50 5.43
CA PRO A 179 -25.87 -5.69 6.23
C PRO A 179 -25.28 -5.51 7.64
N ARG A 180 -25.32 -4.28 8.14
CA ARG A 180 -24.85 -3.90 9.49
C ARG A 180 -25.71 -4.53 10.56
#